data_7c2c73e06b6a1e313c2d73d206771bc1
#
_entry.id   7c2c73e06b6a1e313c2d73d206771bc1
#
_cell.length_a   1.000
_cell.length_b   1.000
_cell.length_c   1.000
_cell.angle_alpha   90.00
_cell.angle_beta   90.00
_cell.angle_gamma   90.00
#
_symmetry.space_group_name_H-M   'P 1'
#
loop_
_entity.id
_entity.type
_entity.pdbx_description
1 polymer ?
#
loop_
_entity_poly.entity_id
_entity_poly.type
_entity_poly.pdbx_seq_one_letter_code
_entity_poly.pdbx_strand_id
1 'polypeptide(L)'
;QKQAPTIGIDIIFFDAEDYGIPDFAEEKYGYKSGTWCLGSRFWGKNPHIKGYKADFGILLDMVGAKDAVFYKEYISMRHAARYVDKVWETARNLGFGKYFINANGGGVTDDHEAVIEETGIPCLDIINYNPQSEKGFRAHWHTQNDNMKNIDKDVLKAVGQTVLEVVYQYQ
;
A
#
# COMPACT_ATOMS: atom_id res chain seq x y z
N GLN A 1 11.78 -23.84 16.45
CA GLN A 1 11.45 -22.74 17.40
C GLN A 1 10.96 -21.57 16.58
N LYS A 2 9.80 -21.01 16.91
CA LYS A 2 9.34 -19.75 16.33
C LYS A 2 10.16 -18.63 16.97
N GLN A 3 11.05 -18.02 16.23
CA GLN A 3 11.80 -16.86 16.68
C GLN A 3 10.90 -15.63 16.55
N ALA A 4 10.86 -14.78 17.58
CA ALA A 4 10.21 -13.49 17.47
C ALA A 4 11.06 -12.54 16.59
N PRO A 5 10.46 -11.60 15.84
CA PRO A 5 11.21 -10.57 15.17
C PRO A 5 11.97 -9.70 16.20
N THR A 6 13.07 -9.12 15.79
CA THR A 6 13.92 -8.28 16.65
C THR A 6 13.42 -6.81 16.71
N ILE A 7 12.42 -6.48 15.92
CA ILE A 7 11.82 -5.14 15.81
C ILE A 7 10.40 -5.12 16.37
N GLY A 8 9.92 -3.94 16.77
CA GLY A 8 8.52 -3.69 17.04
C GLY A 8 7.72 -3.65 15.75
N ILE A 9 6.48 -4.10 15.80
CA ILE A 9 5.54 -4.09 14.68
C ILE A 9 4.21 -3.54 15.18
N ASP A 10 3.73 -2.50 14.53
CA ASP A 10 2.38 -1.99 14.71
C ASP A 10 1.54 -2.32 13.47
N ILE A 11 0.35 -2.84 13.67
CA ILE A 11 -0.62 -3.10 12.61
C ILE A 11 -1.76 -2.10 12.80
N ILE A 12 -1.95 -1.24 11.80
CA ILE A 12 -2.93 -0.17 11.84
C ILE A 12 -3.92 -0.41 10.71
N PHE A 13 -5.20 -0.36 11.02
CA PHE A 13 -6.29 -0.39 10.03
C PHE A 13 -6.85 1.02 9.91
N PHE A 14 -6.67 1.62 8.74
CA PHE A 14 -7.26 2.92 8.43
C PHE A 14 -8.70 2.76 7.96
N ASP A 15 -9.53 3.74 8.27
CA ASP A 15 -10.89 3.87 7.77
C ASP A 15 -11.03 5.13 6.89
N ALA A 16 -12.17 5.27 6.25
CA ALA A 16 -12.53 6.46 5.50
C ALA A 16 -11.49 6.90 4.45
N GLU A 17 -10.79 5.95 3.82
CA GLU A 17 -9.87 6.22 2.71
C GLU A 17 -10.66 6.76 1.52
N ASP A 18 -11.74 6.08 1.10
CA ASP A 18 -12.59 6.34 -0.06
C ASP A 18 -13.69 7.41 0.16
N TYR A 19 -13.59 8.26 1.16
CA TYR A 19 -14.59 9.32 1.46
C TYR A 19 -14.44 10.57 0.57
N GLY A 20 -13.47 10.55 -0.34
CA GLY A 20 -13.16 11.66 -1.22
C GLY A 20 -14.26 11.98 -2.24
N ILE A 21 -14.17 13.17 -2.81
CA ILE A 21 -15.02 13.58 -3.92
C ILE A 21 -14.26 13.24 -5.20
N PRO A 22 -14.73 12.26 -5.99
CA PRO A 22 -14.07 11.93 -7.24
C PRO A 22 -14.28 13.03 -8.29
N ASP A 23 -13.35 13.16 -9.22
CA ASP A 23 -13.30 14.22 -10.24
C ASP A 23 -14.63 14.40 -10.99
N PHE A 24 -15.31 13.29 -11.32
CA PHE A 24 -16.61 13.34 -12.00
C PHE A 24 -17.74 13.93 -11.15
N ALA A 25 -17.54 14.03 -9.86
CA ALA A 25 -18.54 14.58 -8.92
C ALA A 25 -18.20 16.01 -8.47
N GLU A 26 -17.04 16.54 -8.84
CA GLU A 26 -16.59 17.90 -8.47
C GLU A 26 -17.53 18.98 -9.00
N GLU A 27 -18.09 18.81 -10.18
CA GLU A 27 -19.08 19.73 -10.75
C GLU A 27 -20.30 19.91 -9.82
N LYS A 28 -20.70 18.84 -9.13
CA LYS A 28 -21.88 18.84 -8.25
C LYS A 28 -21.56 19.29 -6.83
N TYR A 29 -20.41 18.90 -6.29
CA TYR A 29 -20.08 19.06 -4.88
C TYR A 29 -18.95 20.07 -4.63
N GLY A 30 -18.33 20.57 -5.70
CA GLY A 30 -17.16 21.43 -5.65
C GLY A 30 -15.88 20.66 -5.27
N TYR A 31 -14.74 21.15 -5.74
CA TYR A 31 -13.45 20.61 -5.32
C TYR A 31 -13.23 20.86 -3.82
N LYS A 32 -12.87 19.82 -3.09
CA LYS A 32 -12.43 19.90 -1.69
C LYS A 32 -11.17 19.09 -1.53
N SER A 33 -10.05 19.76 -1.27
CA SER A 33 -8.80 19.08 -0.93
C SER A 33 -8.91 18.34 0.41
N GLY A 34 -8.14 17.24 0.54
CA GLY A 34 -8.02 16.51 1.80
C GLY A 34 -9.28 15.75 2.21
N THR A 35 -10.10 15.32 1.25
CA THR A 35 -11.28 14.48 1.50
C THR A 35 -10.99 12.99 1.39
N TRP A 36 -9.84 12.63 0.84
CA TRP A 36 -9.35 11.26 0.73
C TRP A 36 -8.44 10.91 1.91
N CYS A 37 -8.32 9.62 2.23
CA CYS A 37 -7.39 9.09 3.23
C CYS A 37 -7.59 9.72 4.62
N LEU A 38 -8.84 9.91 5.04
CA LEU A 38 -9.16 10.66 6.26
C LEU A 38 -8.63 9.97 7.52
N GLY A 39 -8.69 8.63 7.58
CA GLY A 39 -8.21 7.85 8.72
C GLY A 39 -6.70 7.97 8.91
N SER A 40 -5.94 7.80 7.84
CA SER A 40 -4.47 7.90 7.90
C SER A 40 -4.00 9.33 8.17
N ARG A 41 -4.67 10.35 7.59
CA ARG A 41 -4.41 11.76 7.91
C ARG A 41 -4.69 12.10 9.37
N PHE A 42 -5.81 11.58 9.90
CA PHE A 42 -6.12 11.77 11.32
C PHE A 42 -5.09 11.09 12.21
N TRP A 43 -4.72 9.84 11.91
CA TRP A 43 -3.72 9.11 12.66
C TRP A 43 -2.36 9.80 12.62
N GLY A 44 -1.94 10.28 11.45
CA GLY A 44 -0.66 10.98 11.30
C GLY A 44 -0.57 12.24 12.18
N LYS A 45 -1.68 12.99 12.32
CA LYS A 45 -1.77 14.15 13.21
C LYS A 45 -1.91 13.77 14.69
N ASN A 46 -2.52 12.62 14.97
CA ASN A 46 -2.88 12.15 16.32
C ASN A 46 -2.45 10.71 16.54
N PRO A 47 -1.15 10.38 16.44
CA PRO A 47 -0.71 9.01 16.58
C PRO A 47 -1.05 8.45 17.97
N HIS A 48 -1.31 7.16 18.04
CA HIS A 48 -1.70 6.44 19.25
C HIS A 48 -0.63 6.47 20.35
N ILE A 49 0.60 6.81 20.01
CA ILE A 49 1.70 7.06 20.96
C ILE A 49 2.26 8.46 20.68
N LYS A 50 2.36 9.29 21.70
CA LYS A 50 2.94 10.64 21.58
C LYS A 50 4.40 10.56 21.12
N GLY A 51 4.71 11.25 20.01
CA GLY A 51 6.05 11.24 19.42
C GLY A 51 6.38 9.93 18.72
N TYR A 52 5.37 9.23 18.22
CA TYR A 52 5.50 7.98 17.46
C TYR A 52 6.56 8.08 16.37
N LYS A 53 7.36 7.04 16.27
CA LYS A 53 8.41 6.91 15.25
C LYS A 53 8.41 5.48 14.74
N ALA A 54 8.61 5.33 13.46
CA ALA A 54 8.88 4.07 12.80
C ALA A 54 10.00 4.26 11.77
N ASP A 55 10.74 3.23 11.48
CA ASP A 55 11.77 3.26 10.45
C ASP A 55 11.15 3.37 9.06
N PHE A 56 10.02 2.69 8.87
CA PHE A 56 9.20 2.75 7.66
C PHE A 56 7.81 2.13 7.89
N GLY A 57 6.90 2.40 6.96
CA GLY A 57 5.59 1.77 6.84
C GLY A 57 5.46 0.96 5.55
N ILE A 58 4.60 -0.04 5.56
CA ILE A 58 4.14 -0.77 4.38
C ILE A 58 2.63 -0.70 4.36
N LEU A 59 2.08 0.01 3.37
CA LEU A 59 0.65 -0.06 3.07
C LEU A 59 0.37 -1.31 2.24
N LEU A 60 -0.74 -1.96 2.51
CA LEU A 60 -1.23 -3.12 1.77
C LEU A 60 -2.63 -2.78 1.27
N ASP A 61 -2.74 -2.39 0.00
CA ASP A 61 -4.02 -2.12 -0.63
C ASP A 61 -4.26 -3.00 -1.85
N MET A 62 -5.48 -3.51 -1.99
CA MET A 62 -5.90 -4.38 -3.10
C MET A 62 -4.96 -5.58 -3.37
N VAL A 63 -4.34 -6.13 -2.31
CA VAL A 63 -3.29 -7.16 -2.42
C VAL A 63 -3.80 -8.59 -2.61
N GLY A 64 -5.10 -8.77 -2.82
CA GLY A 64 -5.71 -10.10 -2.91
C GLY A 64 -6.35 -10.44 -4.25
N ALA A 65 -6.37 -9.53 -5.21
CA ALA A 65 -7.06 -9.77 -6.47
C ALA A 65 -6.39 -10.84 -7.34
N LYS A 66 -7.22 -11.61 -8.07
CA LYS A 66 -6.71 -12.52 -9.12
C LYS A 66 -5.88 -11.77 -10.13
N ASP A 67 -4.77 -12.39 -10.56
CA ASP A 67 -3.84 -11.82 -11.53
C ASP A 67 -3.28 -10.44 -11.12
N ALA A 68 -3.23 -10.17 -9.80
CA ALA A 68 -2.64 -8.93 -9.30
C ALA A 68 -1.17 -8.82 -9.69
N VAL A 69 -0.76 -7.60 -10.02
CA VAL A 69 0.62 -7.22 -10.27
C VAL A 69 0.95 -5.95 -9.49
N PHE A 70 2.09 -5.96 -8.86
CA PHE A 70 2.59 -4.87 -8.03
C PHE A 70 3.82 -4.26 -8.70
N TYR A 71 3.70 -3.03 -9.15
CA TYR A 71 4.81 -2.23 -9.66
C TYR A 71 5.38 -1.38 -8.54
N LYS A 72 6.62 -0.92 -8.68
CA LYS A 72 7.21 0.06 -7.76
C LYS A 72 6.50 1.40 -7.94
N GLU A 73 5.60 1.71 -7.03
CA GLU A 73 4.76 2.90 -7.08
C GLU A 73 5.61 4.17 -6.94
N TYR A 74 5.23 5.25 -7.63
CA TYR A 74 6.08 6.44 -7.78
C TYR A 74 6.32 7.21 -6.48
N ILE A 75 5.27 7.42 -5.65
CA ILE A 75 5.39 8.16 -4.38
C ILE A 75 6.23 7.33 -3.40
N SER A 76 6.00 6.02 -3.35
CA SER A 76 6.82 5.06 -2.61
C SER A 76 8.29 5.13 -3.00
N MET A 77 8.58 5.18 -4.30
CA MET A 77 9.96 5.31 -4.80
C MET A 77 10.60 6.65 -4.45
N ARG A 78 9.83 7.73 -4.37
CA ARG A 78 10.36 9.06 -3.98
C ARG A 78 10.73 9.13 -2.50
N HIS A 79 9.97 8.49 -1.64
CA HIS A 79 10.08 8.67 -0.19
C HIS A 79 10.64 7.46 0.55
N ALA A 80 10.53 6.26 -0.03
CA ALA A 80 10.87 4.99 0.61
C ALA A 80 11.67 4.02 -0.29
N ALA A 81 12.38 4.51 -1.32
CA ALA A 81 13.01 3.70 -2.37
C ALA A 81 13.78 2.48 -1.84
N ARG A 82 14.62 2.66 -0.80
CA ARG A 82 15.41 1.57 -0.20
C ARG A 82 14.55 0.43 0.33
N TYR A 83 13.38 0.76 0.87
CA TYR A 83 12.44 -0.22 1.41
C TYR A 83 11.63 -0.89 0.31
N VAL A 84 11.24 -0.13 -0.74
CA VAL A 84 10.64 -0.69 -1.95
C VAL A 84 11.58 -1.71 -2.57
N ASP A 85 12.84 -1.36 -2.80
CA ASP A 85 13.85 -2.26 -3.37
C ASP A 85 14.02 -3.52 -2.52
N LYS A 86 14.10 -3.37 -1.19
CA LYS A 86 14.19 -4.50 -0.26
C LYS A 86 12.99 -5.44 -0.36
N VAL A 87 11.76 -4.89 -0.41
CA VAL A 87 10.52 -5.69 -0.51
C VAL A 87 10.48 -6.44 -1.85
N TRP A 88 10.74 -5.76 -2.98
CA TRP A 88 10.72 -6.40 -4.31
C TRP A 88 11.82 -7.44 -4.48
N GLU A 89 13.00 -7.19 -3.94
CA GLU A 89 14.09 -8.18 -3.92
C GLU A 89 13.72 -9.40 -3.09
N THR A 90 13.15 -9.20 -1.90
CA THR A 90 12.68 -10.28 -1.04
C THR A 90 11.61 -11.12 -1.74
N ALA A 91 10.62 -10.49 -2.36
CA ALA A 91 9.58 -11.18 -3.12
C ALA A 91 10.18 -12.03 -4.25
N ARG A 92 11.14 -11.48 -5.00
CA ARG A 92 11.83 -12.21 -6.07
C ARG A 92 12.59 -13.42 -5.51
N ASN A 93 13.31 -13.27 -4.42
CA ASN A 93 14.08 -14.35 -3.78
C ASN A 93 13.18 -15.47 -3.25
N LEU A 94 11.95 -15.14 -2.84
CA LEU A 94 10.91 -16.11 -2.46
C LEU A 94 10.19 -16.75 -3.66
N GLY A 95 10.52 -16.38 -4.89
CA GLY A 95 9.90 -16.91 -6.12
C GLY A 95 8.60 -16.20 -6.52
N PHE A 96 8.30 -15.02 -5.95
CA PHE A 96 7.06 -14.27 -6.20
C PHE A 96 7.23 -13.16 -7.26
N GLY A 97 8.32 -13.17 -8.02
CA GLY A 97 8.60 -12.17 -9.06
C GLY A 97 7.52 -12.03 -10.14
N LYS A 98 6.65 -13.02 -10.31
CA LYS A 98 5.49 -12.91 -11.21
C LYS A 98 4.43 -11.92 -10.73
N TYR A 99 4.37 -11.66 -9.44
CA TYR A 99 3.47 -10.67 -8.83
C TYR A 99 4.17 -9.32 -8.61
N PHE A 100 5.41 -9.35 -8.14
CA PHE A 100 6.22 -8.16 -7.84
C PHE A 100 7.08 -7.80 -9.05
N ILE A 101 6.56 -6.94 -9.90
CA ILE A 101 7.21 -6.56 -11.16
C ILE A 101 8.32 -5.56 -10.87
N ASN A 102 9.55 -5.90 -11.27
CA ASN A 102 10.72 -5.03 -11.05
C ASN A 102 10.78 -3.90 -12.08
N ALA A 103 9.76 -3.05 -12.08
CA ALA A 103 9.67 -1.86 -12.92
C ALA A 103 8.92 -0.77 -12.18
N ASN A 104 9.19 0.48 -12.53
CA ASN A 104 8.49 1.62 -11.96
C ASN A 104 7.05 1.66 -12.47
N GLY A 105 6.13 1.98 -11.58
CA GLY A 105 4.73 2.23 -11.83
C GLY A 105 4.39 3.72 -11.87
N GLY A 106 3.10 4.02 -12.00
CA GLY A 106 2.56 5.38 -11.81
C GLY A 106 2.46 5.75 -10.34
N GLY A 107 2.12 7.00 -10.06
CA GLY A 107 1.75 7.44 -8.72
C GLY A 107 0.29 7.11 -8.43
N VAL A 108 0.02 6.75 -7.20
CA VAL A 108 -1.33 6.52 -6.68
C VAL A 108 -1.46 7.31 -5.38
N THR A 109 -2.51 8.13 -5.27
CA THR A 109 -2.87 8.76 -4.00
C THR A 109 -3.54 7.72 -3.12
N ASP A 110 -2.96 7.47 -1.95
CA ASP A 110 -3.43 6.47 -1.01
C ASP A 110 -2.92 6.80 0.41
N ASP A 111 -3.32 6.04 1.40
CA ASP A 111 -2.98 6.22 2.82
C ASP A 111 -1.47 6.35 3.08
N HIS A 112 -0.61 5.71 2.28
CA HIS A 112 0.86 5.84 2.42
C HIS A 112 1.34 7.28 2.18
N GLU A 113 0.75 8.00 1.21
CA GLU A 113 1.06 9.40 0.95
C GLU A 113 0.67 10.25 2.15
N ALA A 114 -0.54 10.03 2.69
CA ALA A 114 -1.03 10.73 3.89
C ALA A 114 -0.13 10.47 5.11
N VAL A 115 0.33 9.23 5.32
CA VAL A 115 1.29 8.90 6.39
C VAL A 115 2.60 9.66 6.20
N ILE A 116 3.15 9.69 4.99
CA ILE A 116 4.39 10.42 4.69
C ILE A 116 4.24 11.91 4.97
N GLU A 117 3.15 12.52 4.46
CA GLU A 117 2.91 13.96 4.60
C GLU A 117 2.76 14.39 6.07
N GLU A 118 2.01 13.64 6.86
CA GLU A 118 1.68 14.04 8.23
C GLU A 118 2.76 13.65 9.25
N THR A 119 3.55 12.60 8.98
CA THR A 119 4.51 12.07 9.96
C THR A 119 5.97 12.16 9.55
N GLY A 120 6.25 12.25 8.25
CA GLY A 120 7.60 12.11 7.69
C GLY A 120 8.13 10.68 7.70
N ILE A 121 7.35 9.68 8.14
CA ILE A 121 7.75 8.27 8.12
C ILE A 121 7.78 7.79 6.66
N PRO A 122 8.91 7.25 6.16
CA PRO A 122 8.93 6.64 4.84
C PRO A 122 7.89 5.52 4.77
N CYS A 123 6.95 5.61 3.86
CA CYS A 123 5.93 4.59 3.67
C CYS A 123 5.89 4.15 2.21
N LEU A 124 5.82 2.85 1.98
CA LEU A 124 5.65 2.28 0.65
C LEU A 124 4.28 1.64 0.53
N ASP A 125 3.79 1.56 -0.69
CA ASP A 125 2.54 0.94 -1.02
C ASP A 125 2.76 -0.32 -1.88
N ILE A 126 2.14 -1.42 -1.48
CA ILE A 126 2.00 -2.63 -2.28
C ILE A 126 0.56 -2.64 -2.79
N ILE A 127 0.36 -2.11 -3.98
CA ILE A 127 -0.97 -1.92 -4.58
C ILE A 127 -1.09 -2.61 -5.93
N ASN A 128 -2.26 -3.21 -6.18
CA ASN A 128 -2.56 -3.81 -7.48
C ASN A 128 -2.88 -2.74 -8.52
N TYR A 129 -1.84 -2.12 -9.05
CA TYR A 129 -1.92 -1.10 -10.09
C TYR A 129 -1.05 -1.49 -11.28
N ASN A 130 -1.63 -1.50 -12.48
CA ASN A 130 -0.91 -1.78 -13.72
C ASN A 130 -0.85 -0.53 -14.60
N PRO A 131 0.28 0.18 -14.67
CA PRO A 131 0.43 1.41 -15.45
C PRO A 131 0.30 1.19 -16.98
N GLN A 132 0.34 -0.08 -17.42
CA GLN A 132 0.18 -0.43 -18.85
C GLN A 132 -1.28 -0.67 -19.23
N SER A 133 -2.21 -0.72 -18.27
CA SER A 133 -3.64 -0.82 -18.55
C SER A 133 -4.26 0.57 -18.67
N GLU A 134 -5.32 0.67 -19.47
CA GLU A 134 -6.00 1.96 -19.76
C GLU A 134 -6.45 2.71 -18.49
N LYS A 135 -6.90 1.97 -17.48
CA LYS A 135 -7.43 2.54 -16.23
C LYS A 135 -6.47 2.40 -15.03
N GLY A 136 -5.34 1.74 -15.20
CA GLY A 136 -4.44 1.41 -14.08
C GLY A 136 -4.99 0.33 -13.15
N PHE A 137 -6.23 0.45 -12.71
CA PHE A 137 -6.91 -0.47 -11.81
C PHE A 137 -7.74 -1.54 -12.54
N ARG A 138 -8.10 -2.62 -11.83
CA ARG A 138 -8.92 -3.70 -12.35
C ARG A 138 -10.37 -3.25 -12.58
N ALA A 139 -11.08 -3.92 -13.49
CA ALA A 139 -12.46 -3.58 -13.84
C ALA A 139 -13.47 -3.69 -12.68
N HIS A 140 -13.15 -4.41 -11.62
CA HIS A 140 -14.01 -4.53 -10.44
C HIS A 140 -13.75 -3.44 -9.39
N TRP A 141 -12.64 -2.69 -9.50
CA TRP A 141 -12.30 -1.58 -8.61
C TRP A 141 -13.46 -0.57 -8.52
N HIS A 142 -13.83 -0.17 -7.30
CA HIS A 142 -14.94 0.72 -6.98
C HIS A 142 -16.30 0.27 -7.53
N THR A 143 -16.53 -1.05 -7.63
CA THR A 143 -17.79 -1.63 -8.04
C THR A 143 -18.27 -2.71 -7.07
N GLN A 144 -19.57 -3.09 -7.15
CA GLN A 144 -20.10 -4.22 -6.40
C GLN A 144 -19.51 -5.58 -6.82
N ASN A 145 -18.76 -5.61 -7.91
CA ASN A 145 -18.00 -6.80 -8.34
C ASN A 145 -16.68 -6.96 -7.57
N ASP A 146 -16.28 -5.98 -6.77
CA ASP A 146 -15.17 -6.15 -5.84
C ASP A 146 -15.63 -6.97 -4.63
N ASN A 147 -15.46 -8.26 -4.74
CA ASN A 147 -15.95 -9.23 -3.77
C ASN A 147 -15.07 -10.49 -3.73
N MET A 148 -15.36 -11.39 -2.80
CA MET A 148 -14.58 -12.60 -2.52
C MET A 148 -14.32 -13.51 -3.74
N LYS A 149 -15.14 -13.42 -4.81
CA LYS A 149 -14.91 -14.22 -6.04
C LYS A 149 -13.68 -13.77 -6.82
N ASN A 150 -13.23 -12.54 -6.59
CA ASN A 150 -12.03 -11.96 -7.22
C ASN A 150 -10.77 -12.14 -6.37
N ILE A 151 -10.88 -12.76 -5.20
CA ILE A 151 -9.72 -13.00 -4.33
C ILE A 151 -8.99 -14.29 -4.72
N ASP A 152 -7.68 -14.19 -4.77
CA ASP A 152 -6.74 -15.30 -4.99
C ASP A 152 -5.85 -15.49 -3.76
N LYS A 153 -5.93 -16.68 -3.16
CA LYS A 153 -5.14 -17.01 -1.97
C LYS A 153 -3.64 -17.07 -2.22
N ASP A 154 -3.23 -17.39 -3.44
CA ASP A 154 -1.80 -17.44 -3.79
C ASP A 154 -1.20 -16.04 -3.86
N VAL A 155 -1.97 -15.04 -4.32
CA VAL A 155 -1.58 -13.64 -4.29
C VAL A 155 -1.46 -13.15 -2.85
N LEU A 156 -2.48 -13.38 -2.01
CA LEU A 156 -2.43 -13.04 -0.58
C LEU A 156 -1.24 -13.69 0.13
N LYS A 157 -0.97 -14.97 -0.19
CA LYS A 157 0.17 -15.69 0.35
C LYS A 157 1.50 -15.06 -0.09
N ALA A 158 1.62 -14.70 -1.36
CA ALA A 158 2.84 -14.08 -1.87
C ALA A 158 3.16 -12.77 -1.16
N VAL A 159 2.15 -11.91 -0.99
CA VAL A 159 2.31 -10.64 -0.25
C VAL A 159 2.63 -10.91 1.22
N GLY A 160 1.83 -11.73 1.89
CA GLY A 160 2.02 -12.02 3.32
C GLY A 160 3.38 -12.64 3.63
N GLN A 161 3.85 -13.59 2.82
CA GLN A 161 5.19 -14.18 3.00
C GLN A 161 6.30 -13.19 2.73
N THR A 162 6.15 -12.30 1.73
CA THR A 162 7.13 -11.26 1.46
C THR A 162 7.25 -10.29 2.62
N VAL A 163 6.14 -9.78 3.13
CA VAL A 163 6.13 -8.85 4.26
C VAL A 163 6.71 -9.52 5.53
N LEU A 164 6.31 -10.75 5.83
CA LEU A 164 6.87 -11.49 6.95
C LEU A 164 8.39 -11.67 6.84
N GLU A 165 8.89 -12.04 5.66
CA GLU A 165 10.33 -12.22 5.45
C GLU A 165 11.08 -10.90 5.61
N VAL A 166 10.54 -9.79 5.09
CA VAL A 166 11.13 -8.44 5.30
C VAL A 166 11.22 -8.13 6.79
N VAL A 167 10.15 -8.36 7.55
CA VAL A 167 10.09 -8.12 9.01
C VAL A 167 11.13 -8.95 9.77
N TYR A 168 11.26 -10.23 9.44
CA TYR A 168 12.18 -11.12 10.15
C TYR A 168 13.65 -10.92 9.75
N GLN A 169 13.92 -10.37 8.59
CA GLN A 169 15.28 -10.05 8.11
C GLN A 169 15.71 -8.62 8.44
N TYR A 170 14.81 -7.78 8.93
CA TYR A 170 15.13 -6.40 9.27
C TYR A 170 15.98 -6.34 10.55
N GLN A 171 17.17 -5.70 10.41
CA GLN A 171 18.14 -5.51 11.50
C GLN A 171 18.57 -4.06 11.58
#